data_ab6e24fc69cbc7ef2b4f4d151a13725a
#
_entry.id   ab6e24fc69cbc7ef2b4f4d151a13725a
#
_cell.length_a   1.000
_cell.length_b   1.000
_cell.length_c   1.000
_cell.angle_alpha   90.00
_cell.angle_beta   90.00
_cell.angle_gamma   90.00
#
_symmetry.space_group_name_H-M   'P 1'
#
loop_
_entity.id
_entity.type
_entity.pdbx_description
1 polymer ?
#
loop_
_entity_poly.entity_id
_entity_poly.type
_entity_poly.pdbx_seq_one_letter_code
_entity_poly.pdbx_strand_id
1 'polypeptide(L)'
;IENKSNKKMRIEKLCVNRLYGDVAGATTRGHKIAIKGGYIYQTFQGGYTLTPLGWSVVHKIENIIRDEMNAIDGQEILMPVVCSADLWQETGRYDAISVLAKFKGQGGADYVICPTHEEVVTDYARSVLTSYRQLPFMLYQIQTKFRDELRVRAGLIRTREFIMKDAYSFHETQEDLEKYYQRCFDAYYRLFKRCGLKNVTDVMSSTGDMGGKIAHEFQLINEMGEDTLYICDCGFRANKELEETDSSVCPKCGKQLNKVRGIEIGNIFQLGTKYSDSMNLTYTAPDGESKHPIMGCYGIGVGRT
;
A
#
# COMPACT_ATOMS: atom_id res chain seq x y z
N ILE A 1 -4.48 -1.67 34.87
CA ILE A 1 -3.81 -2.93 34.49
C ILE A 1 -2.33 -2.57 34.41
N GLU A 2 -1.57 -2.96 35.43
CA GLU A 2 -0.13 -2.68 35.56
C GLU A 2 0.66 -3.35 34.43
N ASN A 3 1.53 -2.58 33.84
CA ASN A 3 2.42 -2.90 32.75
C ASN A 3 3.45 -3.97 33.19
N LYS A 4 3.13 -5.25 33.06
CA LYS A 4 4.02 -6.35 33.39
C LYS A 4 5.18 -6.42 32.41
N SER A 5 6.33 -5.97 32.90
CA SER A 5 7.69 -6.38 32.52
C SER A 5 7.99 -6.34 31.00
N ASN A 6 8.52 -5.22 30.57
CA ASN A 6 9.45 -5.13 29.44
C ASN A 6 10.71 -5.95 29.78
N LYS A 7 10.62 -7.27 29.71
CA LYS A 7 11.78 -8.15 29.82
C LYS A 7 12.62 -7.96 28.56
N LYS A 8 13.61 -7.08 28.62
CA LYS A 8 14.54 -6.83 27.50
C LYS A 8 15.12 -8.16 27.04
N MET A 9 14.85 -8.54 25.79
CA MET A 9 15.44 -9.75 25.22
C MET A 9 16.93 -9.54 25.05
N ARG A 10 17.74 -10.46 25.59
CA ARG A 10 19.22 -10.40 25.48
C ARG A 10 19.64 -10.80 24.08
N ILE A 11 20.57 -10.05 23.49
CA ILE A 11 21.04 -10.27 22.10
C ILE A 11 21.59 -11.70 21.91
N GLU A 12 22.27 -12.24 22.92
CA GLU A 12 22.81 -13.61 22.87
C GLU A 12 21.73 -14.71 22.85
N LYS A 13 20.48 -14.36 23.21
CA LYS A 13 19.33 -15.29 23.17
C LYS A 13 18.43 -15.09 21.95
N LEU A 14 18.74 -14.14 21.09
CA LEU A 14 18.03 -13.97 19.84
C LEU A 14 18.31 -15.15 18.90
N CYS A 15 17.24 -15.80 18.43
CA CYS A 15 17.32 -16.83 17.40
C CYS A 15 17.50 -16.18 16.03
N VAL A 16 18.70 -15.67 15.77
CA VAL A 16 19.08 -15.05 14.50
C VAL A 16 20.46 -15.54 14.09
N ASN A 17 20.63 -15.80 12.79
CA ASN A 17 21.93 -16.12 12.22
C ASN A 17 22.50 -14.86 11.54
N ARG A 18 23.69 -14.43 11.97
CA ARG A 18 24.44 -13.36 11.32
C ARG A 18 25.45 -13.97 10.36
N LEU A 19 25.38 -13.57 9.11
CA LEU A 19 26.27 -14.08 8.08
C LEU A 19 27.47 -13.14 7.90
N TYR A 20 28.65 -13.74 7.89
CA TYR A 20 29.92 -13.08 7.55
C TYR A 20 30.31 -13.52 6.12
N GLY A 21 30.69 -12.56 5.28
CA GLY A 21 31.04 -12.84 3.88
C GLY A 21 29.96 -12.39 2.88
N ASP A 22 30.09 -12.82 1.64
CA ASP A 22 29.15 -12.46 0.59
C ASP A 22 27.86 -13.28 0.65
N VAL A 23 26.75 -12.60 0.32
CA VAL A 23 25.41 -13.22 0.26
C VAL A 23 25.09 -13.46 -1.21
N ALA A 24 25.06 -14.72 -1.60
CA ALA A 24 24.69 -15.11 -2.96
C ALA A 24 23.26 -14.64 -3.28
N GLY A 25 23.04 -14.11 -4.48
CA GLY A 25 21.73 -13.66 -4.94
C GLY A 25 21.26 -12.30 -4.41
N ALA A 26 21.94 -11.69 -3.42
CA ALA A 26 21.60 -10.38 -2.95
C ALA A 26 22.21 -9.29 -3.84
N THR A 27 21.38 -8.59 -4.62
CA THR A 27 21.81 -7.62 -5.64
C THR A 27 22.00 -6.20 -5.09
N THR A 28 21.24 -5.82 -4.06
CA THR A 28 21.27 -4.47 -3.49
C THR A 28 21.97 -4.43 -2.13
N ARG A 29 22.50 -3.27 -1.75
CA ARG A 29 23.14 -3.05 -0.44
C ARG A 29 22.15 -3.31 0.71
N GLY A 30 20.91 -2.82 0.60
CA GLY A 30 19.87 -3.03 1.61
C GLY A 30 19.55 -4.50 1.81
N HIS A 31 19.39 -5.26 0.72
CA HIS A 31 19.16 -6.70 0.76
C HIS A 31 20.32 -7.45 1.45
N LYS A 32 21.57 -7.13 1.08
CA LYS A 32 22.77 -7.69 1.72
C LYS A 32 22.82 -7.41 3.22
N ILE A 33 22.54 -6.17 3.63
CA ILE A 33 22.54 -5.78 5.06
C ILE A 33 21.43 -6.51 5.82
N ALA A 34 20.22 -6.59 5.26
CA ALA A 34 19.09 -7.25 5.90
C ALA A 34 19.35 -8.73 6.18
N ILE A 35 19.96 -9.45 5.23
CA ILE A 35 20.34 -10.85 5.42
C ILE A 35 21.53 -10.98 6.39
N LYS A 36 22.64 -10.23 6.16
CA LYS A 36 23.83 -10.27 7.03
C LYS A 36 23.54 -9.89 8.47
N GLY A 37 22.68 -8.89 8.66
CA GLY A 37 22.26 -8.43 9.98
C GLY A 37 21.31 -9.38 10.69
N GLY A 38 20.82 -10.42 10.00
CA GLY A 38 19.89 -11.39 10.56
C GLY A 38 18.48 -10.83 10.74
N TYR A 39 18.06 -9.88 9.90
CA TYR A 39 16.70 -9.33 9.91
C TYR A 39 15.72 -10.18 9.11
N ILE A 40 16.19 -10.76 8.00
CA ILE A 40 15.39 -11.57 7.09
C ILE A 40 16.13 -12.87 6.74
N TYR A 41 15.33 -13.90 6.45
CA TYR A 41 15.78 -15.16 5.88
C TYR A 41 14.96 -15.47 4.64
N GLN A 42 15.60 -15.74 3.51
CA GLN A 42 14.90 -16.07 2.28
C GLN A 42 14.39 -17.50 2.33
N THR A 43 13.07 -17.67 2.41
CA THR A 43 12.42 -18.98 2.47
C THR A 43 12.26 -19.58 1.07
N PHE A 44 11.85 -18.73 0.12
CA PHE A 44 11.78 -19.05 -1.32
C PHE A 44 11.97 -17.76 -2.12
N GLN A 45 12.01 -17.88 -3.44
CA GLN A 45 12.20 -16.72 -4.33
C GLN A 45 11.00 -15.75 -4.24
N GLY A 46 11.22 -14.59 -3.61
CA GLY A 46 10.19 -13.57 -3.37
C GLY A 46 9.38 -13.78 -2.08
N GLY A 47 9.74 -14.74 -1.24
CA GLY A 47 9.17 -14.92 0.09
C GLY A 47 10.26 -14.93 1.16
N TYR A 48 10.07 -14.15 2.23
CA TYR A 48 11.04 -13.96 3.30
C TYR A 48 10.41 -14.22 4.67
N THR A 49 11.10 -14.98 5.49
CA THR A 49 10.84 -15.04 6.91
C THR A 49 11.44 -13.79 7.57
N LEU A 50 10.63 -13.03 8.26
CA LEU A 50 11.08 -11.97 9.17
C LEU A 50 11.56 -12.63 10.47
N THR A 51 12.84 -12.52 10.77
CA THR A 51 13.41 -13.07 12.00
C THR A 51 12.86 -12.31 13.23
N PRO A 52 13.11 -12.78 14.48
CA PRO A 52 12.71 -12.01 15.66
C PRO A 52 13.22 -10.55 15.65
N LEU A 53 14.41 -10.32 15.08
CA LEU A 53 14.96 -8.96 14.95
C LEU A 53 14.22 -8.17 13.87
N GLY A 54 14.03 -8.73 12.68
CA GLY A 54 13.29 -8.10 11.59
C GLY A 54 11.84 -7.82 11.97
N TRP A 55 11.19 -8.80 12.61
CA TRP A 55 9.82 -8.66 13.09
C TRP A 55 9.66 -7.54 14.13
N SER A 56 10.65 -7.35 15.01
CA SER A 56 10.64 -6.24 15.97
C SER A 56 10.71 -4.85 15.30
N VAL A 57 11.38 -4.75 14.14
CA VAL A 57 11.41 -3.51 13.35
C VAL A 57 10.05 -3.28 12.68
N VAL A 58 9.48 -4.31 12.06
CA VAL A 58 8.15 -4.24 11.44
C VAL A 58 7.10 -3.77 12.43
N HIS A 59 7.04 -4.35 13.63
CA HIS A 59 6.10 -3.91 14.68
C HIS A 59 6.25 -2.42 15.05
N LYS A 60 7.46 -1.87 15.07
CA LYS A 60 7.66 -0.44 15.32
C LYS A 60 7.08 0.41 14.18
N ILE A 61 7.29 0.00 12.94
CA ILE A 61 6.73 0.67 11.77
C ILE A 61 5.20 0.59 11.79
N GLU A 62 4.64 -0.59 12.06
CA GLU A 62 3.20 -0.79 12.19
C GLU A 62 2.58 0.09 13.27
N ASN A 63 3.25 0.25 14.42
CA ASN A 63 2.75 1.13 15.49
C ASN A 63 2.76 2.61 15.06
N ILE A 64 3.80 3.06 14.34
CA ILE A 64 3.83 4.41 13.76
C ILE A 64 2.67 4.58 12.77
N ILE A 65 2.41 3.56 11.94
CA ILE A 65 1.29 3.56 10.99
C ILE A 65 -0.05 3.68 11.73
N ARG A 66 -0.28 2.87 12.78
CA ARG A 66 -1.51 2.93 13.59
C ARG A 66 -1.73 4.29 14.20
N ASP A 67 -0.67 4.88 14.79
CA ASP A 67 -0.75 6.22 15.37
C ASP A 67 -1.23 7.26 14.36
N GLU A 68 -0.63 7.27 13.16
CA GLU A 68 -0.96 8.26 12.13
C GLU A 68 -2.34 8.00 11.48
N MET A 69 -2.74 6.74 11.31
CA MET A 69 -4.07 6.41 10.78
C MET A 69 -5.18 6.74 11.78
N ASN A 70 -4.97 6.40 13.06
CA ASN A 70 -5.93 6.74 14.12
C ASN A 70 -6.07 8.27 14.30
N ALA A 71 -4.98 9.03 14.12
CA ALA A 71 -4.99 10.50 14.20
C ALA A 71 -5.80 11.19 13.07
N ILE A 72 -6.15 10.44 12.04
CA ILE A 72 -7.03 10.91 10.94
C ILE A 72 -8.36 10.17 10.92
N ASP A 73 -8.81 9.67 12.07
CA ASP A 73 -10.10 8.99 12.29
C ASP A 73 -10.23 7.63 11.59
N GLY A 74 -9.10 6.98 11.27
CA GLY A 74 -9.11 5.63 10.71
C GLY A 74 -9.50 4.58 11.75
N GLN A 75 -10.27 3.58 11.33
CA GLN A 75 -10.70 2.45 12.15
C GLN A 75 -10.00 1.19 11.68
N GLU A 76 -9.25 0.54 12.58
CA GLU A 76 -8.53 -0.69 12.25
C GLU A 76 -9.50 -1.87 12.13
N ILE A 77 -9.38 -2.63 11.04
CA ILE A 77 -10.13 -3.85 10.74
C ILE A 77 -9.14 -4.94 10.30
N LEU A 78 -9.53 -6.20 10.34
CA LEU A 78 -8.76 -7.30 9.75
C LEU A 78 -9.66 -8.09 8.81
N MET A 79 -9.34 -8.07 7.53
CA MET A 79 -10.07 -8.77 6.48
C MET A 79 -9.36 -10.08 6.10
N PRO A 80 -10.07 -11.09 5.58
CA PRO A 80 -9.47 -12.34 5.12
C PRO A 80 -8.46 -12.11 3.98
N VAL A 81 -7.35 -12.85 3.99
CA VAL A 81 -6.37 -12.86 2.87
C VAL A 81 -6.91 -13.65 1.68
N VAL A 82 -7.74 -14.67 1.94
CA VAL A 82 -8.41 -15.47 0.92
C VAL A 82 -9.87 -15.04 0.86
N CYS A 83 -10.37 -14.78 -0.34
CA CYS A 83 -11.77 -14.43 -0.54
C CYS A 83 -12.37 -15.15 -1.77
N SER A 84 -13.71 -15.11 -1.89
CA SER A 84 -14.42 -15.66 -3.05
C SER A 84 -13.99 -14.94 -4.33
N ALA A 85 -13.85 -15.69 -5.41
CA ALA A 85 -13.65 -15.15 -6.73
C ALA A 85 -14.81 -14.27 -7.21
N ASP A 86 -16.03 -14.50 -6.69
CA ASP A 86 -17.25 -13.77 -7.08
C ASP A 86 -17.09 -12.25 -6.88
N LEU A 87 -16.47 -11.81 -5.77
CA LEU A 87 -16.22 -10.39 -5.51
C LEU A 87 -15.33 -9.74 -6.59
N TRP A 88 -14.34 -10.48 -7.08
CA TRP A 88 -13.44 -10.05 -8.14
C TRP A 88 -14.08 -10.07 -9.52
N GLN A 89 -15.05 -10.96 -9.71
CA GLN A 89 -15.88 -11.01 -10.92
C GLN A 89 -16.85 -9.83 -10.96
N GLU A 90 -17.47 -9.45 -9.83
CA GLU A 90 -18.33 -8.25 -9.74
C GLU A 90 -17.62 -6.98 -10.24
N THR A 91 -16.34 -6.81 -9.92
CA THR A 91 -15.54 -5.66 -10.35
C THR A 91 -14.91 -5.81 -11.74
N GLY A 92 -15.02 -6.99 -12.36
CA GLY A 92 -14.37 -7.32 -13.63
C GLY A 92 -12.84 -7.49 -13.52
N ARG A 93 -12.29 -7.49 -12.29
CA ARG A 93 -10.83 -7.57 -12.06
C ARG A 93 -10.31 -9.00 -12.00
N TYR A 94 -11.18 -10.00 -11.92
CA TYR A 94 -10.77 -11.41 -11.83
C TYR A 94 -9.82 -11.83 -12.97
N ASP A 95 -10.11 -11.45 -14.20
CA ASP A 95 -9.26 -11.78 -15.35
C ASP A 95 -8.32 -10.66 -15.78
N ALA A 96 -8.55 -9.44 -15.32
CA ALA A 96 -7.75 -8.28 -15.67
C ALA A 96 -6.43 -8.19 -14.89
N ILE A 97 -6.39 -8.68 -13.64
CA ILE A 97 -5.21 -8.56 -12.77
C ILE A 97 -4.26 -9.73 -12.98
N SER A 98 -3.14 -9.49 -13.63
CA SER A 98 -2.15 -10.53 -14.00
C SER A 98 -1.44 -11.18 -12.81
N VAL A 99 -1.33 -10.48 -11.68
CA VAL A 99 -0.67 -10.98 -10.45
C VAL A 99 -1.63 -11.63 -9.46
N LEU A 100 -2.91 -11.81 -9.86
CA LEU A 100 -3.93 -12.42 -9.01
C LEU A 100 -3.72 -13.94 -8.92
N ALA A 101 -3.41 -14.42 -7.72
CA ALA A 101 -3.32 -15.85 -7.46
C ALA A 101 -4.72 -16.45 -7.27
N LYS A 102 -5.06 -17.41 -8.12
CA LYS A 102 -6.36 -18.07 -8.19
C LYS A 102 -6.21 -19.54 -7.84
N PHE A 103 -7.17 -20.09 -7.09
CA PHE A 103 -7.20 -21.53 -6.81
C PHE A 103 -8.61 -22.04 -6.60
N LYS A 104 -8.79 -23.33 -6.77
CA LYS A 104 -10.05 -24.02 -6.54
C LYS A 104 -10.01 -24.72 -5.19
N GLY A 105 -11.00 -24.44 -4.34
CA GLY A 105 -11.17 -25.12 -3.06
C GLY A 105 -11.62 -26.58 -3.23
N GLN A 106 -11.48 -27.38 -2.19
CA GLN A 106 -11.87 -28.80 -2.23
C GLN A 106 -13.36 -29.02 -2.55
N GLY A 107 -14.21 -28.07 -2.16
CA GLY A 107 -15.65 -28.06 -2.50
C GLY A 107 -15.97 -27.58 -3.91
N GLY A 108 -14.97 -27.26 -4.73
CA GLY A 108 -15.13 -26.78 -6.12
C GLY A 108 -15.32 -25.28 -6.27
N ALA A 109 -15.46 -24.52 -5.18
CA ALA A 109 -15.55 -23.07 -5.23
C ALA A 109 -14.23 -22.41 -5.65
N ASP A 110 -14.32 -21.32 -6.40
CA ASP A 110 -13.16 -20.55 -6.84
C ASP A 110 -12.81 -19.46 -5.81
N TYR A 111 -11.53 -19.37 -5.49
CA TYR A 111 -10.97 -18.43 -4.54
C TYR A 111 -9.80 -17.67 -5.13
N VAL A 112 -9.50 -16.53 -4.51
CA VAL A 112 -8.29 -15.74 -4.78
C VAL A 112 -7.52 -15.48 -3.49
N ILE A 113 -6.19 -15.33 -3.61
CA ILE A 113 -5.38 -14.74 -2.54
C ILE A 113 -5.25 -13.25 -2.85
N CYS A 114 -5.74 -12.41 -1.94
CA CYS A 114 -5.92 -10.98 -2.19
C CYS A 114 -4.58 -10.24 -2.38
N PRO A 115 -4.31 -9.66 -3.56
CA PRO A 115 -3.18 -8.75 -3.79
C PRO A 115 -3.45 -7.34 -3.25
N THR A 116 -4.72 -7.02 -2.99
CA THR A 116 -5.31 -5.80 -2.44
C THR A 116 -6.74 -6.11 -1.98
N HIS A 117 -7.45 -5.22 -1.30
CA HIS A 117 -8.74 -5.54 -0.66
C HIS A 117 -9.87 -4.57 -0.98
N GLU A 118 -9.86 -3.90 -2.13
CA GLU A 118 -10.96 -3.01 -2.54
C GLU A 118 -12.30 -3.74 -2.57
N GLU A 119 -12.31 -4.94 -3.14
CA GLU A 119 -13.51 -5.78 -3.23
C GLU A 119 -14.02 -6.19 -1.85
N VAL A 120 -13.11 -6.65 -1.00
CA VAL A 120 -13.48 -7.18 0.33
C VAL A 120 -14.00 -6.07 1.26
N VAL A 121 -13.35 -4.89 1.22
CA VAL A 121 -13.82 -3.75 2.04
C VAL A 121 -15.13 -3.18 1.52
N THR A 122 -15.36 -3.19 0.21
CA THR A 122 -16.62 -2.74 -0.39
C THR A 122 -17.75 -3.69 -0.03
N ASP A 123 -17.49 -5.01 -0.02
CA ASP A 123 -18.46 -6.01 0.44
C ASP A 123 -18.82 -5.81 1.92
N TYR A 124 -17.83 -5.59 2.78
CA TYR A 124 -18.09 -5.24 4.18
C TYR A 124 -18.89 -3.94 4.30
N ALA A 125 -18.52 -2.89 3.55
CA ALA A 125 -19.23 -1.61 3.57
C ALA A 125 -20.70 -1.76 3.16
N ARG A 126 -21.05 -2.65 2.22
CA ARG A 126 -22.44 -2.97 1.86
C ARG A 126 -23.27 -3.42 3.07
N SER A 127 -22.64 -4.06 4.04
CA SER A 127 -23.35 -4.57 5.24
C SER A 127 -23.57 -3.51 6.32
N VAL A 128 -22.80 -2.42 6.32
CA VAL A 128 -22.80 -1.44 7.40
C VAL A 128 -23.22 -0.03 6.99
N LEU A 129 -22.99 0.38 5.74
CA LEU A 129 -23.36 1.70 5.24
C LEU A 129 -24.79 1.71 4.72
N THR A 130 -25.67 2.43 5.41
CA THR A 130 -27.09 2.54 5.04
C THR A 130 -27.56 3.99 4.88
N SER A 131 -26.84 4.96 5.46
CA SER A 131 -27.24 6.36 5.50
C SER A 131 -26.05 7.30 5.38
N TYR A 132 -26.28 8.45 4.72
CA TYR A 132 -25.30 9.54 4.62
C TYR A 132 -24.72 9.99 5.96
N ARG A 133 -25.46 9.80 7.08
CA ARG A 133 -25.02 10.17 8.43
C ARG A 133 -23.81 9.38 8.91
N GLN A 134 -23.52 8.26 8.26
CA GLN A 134 -22.38 7.42 8.57
C GLN A 134 -21.11 7.85 7.81
N LEU A 135 -21.26 8.72 6.81
CA LEU A 135 -20.15 9.25 5.99
C LEU A 135 -19.62 10.58 6.56
N PRO A 136 -18.32 10.89 6.40
CA PRO A 136 -17.31 9.99 5.88
C PRO A 136 -16.78 9.01 6.96
N PHE A 137 -16.22 7.88 6.52
CA PHE A 137 -15.46 7.00 7.39
C PHE A 137 -14.28 6.38 6.64
N MET A 138 -13.27 5.93 7.37
CA MET A 138 -12.13 5.19 6.84
C MET A 138 -11.92 3.91 7.63
N LEU A 139 -11.76 2.79 6.90
CA LEU A 139 -11.31 1.51 7.42
C LEU A 139 -9.88 1.24 6.96
N TYR A 140 -9.03 0.71 7.82
CA TYR A 140 -7.69 0.29 7.43
C TYR A 140 -7.29 -1.02 8.07
N GLN A 141 -6.36 -1.71 7.44
CA GLN A 141 -5.75 -2.90 7.99
C GLN A 141 -4.23 -2.89 7.76
N ILE A 142 -3.52 -3.69 8.53
CA ILE A 142 -2.14 -4.08 8.26
C ILE A 142 -2.17 -5.59 8.07
N GLN A 143 -2.03 -6.04 6.81
CA GLN A 143 -2.31 -7.41 6.43
C GLN A 143 -1.35 -7.91 5.36
N THR A 144 -1.07 -9.20 5.38
CA THR A 144 -0.34 -9.90 4.32
C THR A 144 -1.08 -9.79 3.00
N LYS A 145 -0.32 -9.52 1.94
CA LYS A 145 -0.76 -9.55 0.54
C LYS A 145 0.07 -10.58 -0.21
N PHE A 146 -0.54 -11.15 -1.22
CA PHE A 146 0.17 -12.02 -2.16
C PHE A 146 -0.04 -11.54 -3.59
N ARG A 147 1.06 -11.39 -4.31
CA ARG A 147 1.08 -11.06 -5.74
C ARG A 147 1.95 -12.08 -6.46
N ASP A 148 1.41 -12.79 -7.43
CA ASP A 148 2.18 -13.77 -8.21
C ASP A 148 3.12 -13.07 -9.19
N GLU A 149 4.08 -12.36 -8.62
CA GLU A 149 5.07 -11.57 -9.34
C GLU A 149 6.02 -12.43 -10.16
N LEU A 150 6.11 -12.19 -11.46
CA LEU A 150 7.04 -12.88 -12.35
C LEU A 150 8.50 -12.55 -12.03
N ARG A 151 8.79 -11.33 -11.60
CA ARG A 151 10.15 -10.82 -11.38
C ARG A 151 10.30 -10.23 -9.98
N VAL A 152 10.68 -11.07 -9.03
CA VAL A 152 11.05 -10.63 -7.67
C VAL A 152 12.51 -10.19 -7.65
N ARG A 153 12.83 -9.13 -6.90
CA ARG A 153 14.19 -8.57 -6.84
C ARG A 153 14.37 -7.62 -5.65
N ALA A 154 15.63 -7.28 -5.37
CA ALA A 154 16.02 -6.26 -4.39
C ALA A 154 15.52 -6.53 -2.95
N GLY A 155 15.42 -7.80 -2.53
CA GLY A 155 14.99 -8.19 -1.19
C GLY A 155 13.54 -7.83 -0.94
N LEU A 156 13.27 -7.05 0.12
CA LEU A 156 11.91 -6.67 0.51
C LEU A 156 11.26 -5.58 -0.40
N ILE A 157 11.98 -5.07 -1.42
CA ILE A 157 11.44 -4.04 -2.31
C ILE A 157 10.39 -4.64 -3.26
N ARG A 158 10.66 -5.85 -3.84
CA ARG A 158 9.70 -6.53 -4.72
C ARG A 158 9.64 -8.02 -4.40
N THR A 159 8.60 -8.40 -3.69
CA THR A 159 8.34 -9.75 -3.18
C THR A 159 7.00 -10.26 -3.69
N ARG A 160 6.76 -11.57 -3.56
CA ARG A 160 5.43 -12.16 -3.79
C ARG A 160 4.52 -12.02 -2.60
N GLU A 161 5.05 -12.27 -1.41
CA GLU A 161 4.32 -12.08 -0.15
C GLU A 161 4.92 -10.93 0.63
N PHE A 162 4.09 -10.03 1.12
CA PHE A 162 4.51 -8.84 1.87
C PHE A 162 3.39 -8.31 2.76
N ILE A 163 3.76 -7.50 3.75
CA ILE A 163 2.82 -6.80 4.62
C ILE A 163 2.54 -5.43 4.03
N MET A 164 1.26 -5.10 3.91
CA MET A 164 0.77 -3.80 3.47
C MET A 164 -0.16 -3.20 4.52
N LYS A 165 -0.02 -1.90 4.78
CA LYS A 165 -1.13 -1.13 5.31
C LYS A 165 -1.96 -0.68 4.12
N ASP A 166 -3.20 -1.09 4.08
CA ASP A 166 -4.17 -0.62 3.12
C ASP A 166 -5.37 0.00 3.86
N ALA A 167 -5.76 1.17 3.40
CA ALA A 167 -6.87 1.93 3.96
C ALA A 167 -7.84 2.35 2.84
N TYR A 168 -9.10 2.48 3.21
CA TYR A 168 -10.21 2.75 2.30
C TYR A 168 -11.15 3.73 2.94
N SER A 169 -11.41 4.85 2.26
CA SER A 169 -12.32 5.88 2.74
C SER A 169 -13.57 5.96 1.87
N PHE A 170 -14.68 6.31 2.49
CA PHE A 170 -16.00 6.41 1.87
C PHE A 170 -16.58 7.79 2.14
N HIS A 171 -17.08 8.44 1.08
CA HIS A 171 -17.47 9.85 1.10
C HIS A 171 -18.79 10.07 0.38
N GLU A 172 -19.53 11.10 0.82
CA GLU A 172 -20.74 11.53 0.14
C GLU A 172 -20.43 12.34 -1.13
N THR A 173 -19.40 13.20 -1.08
CA THR A 173 -19.06 14.14 -2.16
C THR A 173 -17.59 14.05 -2.56
N GLN A 174 -17.29 14.48 -3.79
CA GLN A 174 -15.91 14.55 -4.27
C GLN A 174 -15.08 15.54 -3.44
N GLU A 175 -15.68 16.66 -3.02
CA GLU A 175 -15.00 17.65 -2.18
C GLU A 175 -14.61 17.09 -0.81
N ASP A 176 -15.45 16.25 -0.21
CA ASP A 176 -15.14 15.58 1.05
C ASP A 176 -13.99 14.56 0.88
N LEU A 177 -14.02 13.78 -0.22
CA LEU A 177 -12.88 12.90 -0.57
C LEU A 177 -11.59 13.70 -0.71
N GLU A 178 -11.60 14.84 -1.41
CA GLU A 178 -10.38 15.65 -1.63
C GLU A 178 -9.79 16.18 -0.31
N LYS A 179 -10.65 16.65 0.61
CA LYS A 179 -10.23 17.06 1.95
C LYS A 179 -9.60 15.90 2.74
N TYR A 180 -10.23 14.74 2.69
CA TYR A 180 -9.72 13.55 3.37
C TYR A 180 -8.43 13.02 2.73
N TYR A 181 -8.36 13.04 1.41
CA TYR A 181 -7.17 12.70 0.64
C TYR A 181 -5.96 13.54 1.06
N GLN A 182 -6.15 14.86 1.26
CA GLN A 182 -5.09 15.73 1.76
C GLN A 182 -4.69 15.38 3.20
N ARG A 183 -5.63 15.02 4.08
CA ARG A 183 -5.31 14.55 5.44
C ARG A 183 -4.44 13.29 5.41
N CYS A 184 -4.75 12.35 4.53
CA CYS A 184 -3.95 11.13 4.32
C CYS A 184 -2.57 11.47 3.76
N PHE A 185 -2.50 12.37 2.80
CA PHE A 185 -1.26 12.84 2.19
C PHE A 185 -0.30 13.41 3.24
N ASP A 186 -0.79 14.29 4.10
CA ASP A 186 -0.02 14.89 5.19
C ASP A 186 0.38 13.83 6.25
N ALA A 187 -0.51 12.90 6.57
CA ALA A 187 -0.21 11.80 7.49
C ALA A 187 0.92 10.91 6.98
N TYR A 188 0.99 10.65 5.67
CA TYR A 188 2.06 9.85 5.06
C TYR A 188 3.42 10.51 5.20
N TYR A 189 3.51 11.82 4.99
CA TYR A 189 4.77 12.55 5.23
C TYR A 189 5.22 12.49 6.69
N ARG A 190 4.29 12.65 7.65
CA ARG A 190 4.60 12.50 9.08
C ARG A 190 5.07 11.08 9.40
N LEU A 191 4.37 10.07 8.88
CA LEU A 191 4.69 8.67 9.06
C LEU A 191 6.09 8.33 8.56
N PHE A 192 6.41 8.65 7.32
CA PHE A 192 7.72 8.35 6.74
C PHE A 192 8.85 9.10 7.46
N LYS A 193 8.61 10.34 7.88
CA LYS A 193 9.54 11.10 8.70
C LYS A 193 9.79 10.40 10.05
N ARG A 194 8.75 9.90 10.72
CA ARG A 194 8.86 9.13 11.98
C ARG A 194 9.60 7.81 11.77
N CYS A 195 9.47 7.17 10.62
CA CYS A 195 10.24 5.99 10.24
C CYS A 195 11.72 6.32 9.91
N GLY A 196 12.12 7.59 9.90
CA GLY A 196 13.49 8.03 9.64
C GLY A 196 13.82 8.23 8.14
N LEU A 197 12.84 8.17 7.24
CA LEU A 197 13.02 8.39 5.82
C LEU A 197 13.10 9.89 5.52
N LYS A 198 14.24 10.37 4.98
CA LYS A 198 14.51 11.81 4.82
C LYS A 198 14.22 12.35 3.43
N ASN A 199 14.37 11.52 2.39
CA ASN A 199 14.30 11.95 0.99
C ASN A 199 13.04 11.40 0.31
N VAL A 200 11.89 11.52 1.01
CA VAL A 200 10.59 11.15 0.47
C VAL A 200 10.00 12.31 -0.31
N THR A 201 9.51 12.04 -1.49
CA THR A 201 8.76 12.99 -2.33
C THR A 201 7.49 12.34 -2.84
N ASP A 202 6.44 13.12 -3.03
CA ASP A 202 5.27 12.70 -3.77
C ASP A 202 5.51 12.90 -5.27
N VAL A 203 4.93 12.05 -6.08
CA VAL A 203 4.88 12.19 -7.54
C VAL A 203 3.50 11.82 -8.05
N MET A 204 3.02 12.51 -9.06
CA MET A 204 1.84 12.06 -9.80
C MET A 204 2.16 10.74 -10.50
N SER A 205 1.22 9.81 -10.46
CA SER A 205 1.34 8.48 -11.05
C SER A 205 0.09 8.06 -11.82
N SER A 206 0.23 7.03 -12.63
CA SER A 206 -0.91 6.39 -13.27
C SER A 206 -1.83 5.74 -12.25
N THR A 207 -3.14 5.76 -12.49
CA THR A 207 -4.10 5.03 -11.67
C THR A 207 -4.10 3.53 -11.97
N GLY A 208 -3.51 3.11 -13.10
CA GLY A 208 -3.32 1.72 -13.50
C GLY A 208 -4.58 0.85 -13.31
N ASP A 209 -4.35 -0.39 -12.85
CA ASP A 209 -5.42 -1.37 -12.59
C ASP A 209 -6.38 -0.96 -11.45
N MET A 210 -5.96 -0.03 -10.59
CA MET A 210 -6.82 0.49 -9.51
C MET A 210 -7.96 1.32 -10.06
N GLY A 211 -7.71 2.08 -11.13
CA GLY A 211 -8.65 3.02 -11.72
C GLY A 211 -8.82 4.28 -10.87
N GLY A 212 -9.82 5.10 -11.22
CA GLY A 212 -10.02 6.40 -10.60
C GLY A 212 -9.44 7.55 -11.42
N LYS A 213 -9.37 8.75 -10.84
CA LYS A 213 -8.97 9.97 -11.56
C LYS A 213 -7.58 10.49 -11.19
N ILE A 214 -7.16 10.30 -9.95
CA ILE A 214 -5.93 10.87 -9.40
C ILE A 214 -5.20 9.81 -8.58
N ALA A 215 -3.90 9.70 -8.78
CA ALA A 215 -3.01 8.90 -7.97
C ALA A 215 -1.72 9.68 -7.67
N HIS A 216 -1.22 9.50 -6.44
CA HIS A 216 0.10 9.97 -6.04
C HIS A 216 0.86 8.83 -5.37
N GLU A 217 2.11 8.69 -5.78
CA GLU A 217 3.06 7.80 -5.13
C GLU A 217 3.97 8.58 -4.20
N PHE A 218 4.28 8.00 -3.05
CA PHE A 218 5.34 8.45 -2.17
C PHE A 218 6.60 7.67 -2.49
N GLN A 219 7.59 8.37 -2.99
CA GLN A 219 8.82 7.79 -3.50
C GLN A 219 10.01 8.19 -2.60
N LEU A 220 10.76 7.21 -2.13
CA LEU A 220 12.05 7.44 -1.52
C LEU A 220 13.10 7.59 -2.63
N ILE A 221 13.66 8.78 -2.80
CA ILE A 221 14.71 9.03 -3.80
C ILE A 221 15.96 8.23 -3.42
N ASN A 222 16.32 7.27 -4.26
CA ASN A 222 17.44 6.37 -4.08
C ASN A 222 17.84 5.73 -5.42
N GLU A 223 19.12 5.65 -5.70
CA GLU A 223 19.65 5.07 -6.94
C GLU A 223 19.27 3.59 -7.15
N MET A 224 19.00 2.87 -6.07
CA MET A 224 18.52 1.47 -6.13
C MET A 224 17.02 1.36 -6.43
N GLY A 225 16.31 2.48 -6.58
CA GLY A 225 14.90 2.51 -6.90
C GLY A 225 14.58 1.89 -8.26
N GLU A 226 13.39 1.36 -8.39
CA GLU A 226 12.91 0.74 -9.64
C GLU A 226 12.26 1.74 -10.57
N ASP A 227 11.71 2.84 -10.01
CA ASP A 227 10.98 3.83 -10.76
C ASP A 227 11.89 4.95 -11.27
N THR A 228 11.49 5.51 -12.37
CA THR A 228 12.12 6.71 -12.94
C THR A 228 11.19 7.88 -12.71
N LEU A 229 11.68 8.89 -12.00
CA LEU A 229 10.92 10.07 -11.63
C LEU A 229 11.46 11.28 -12.36
N TYR A 230 10.59 12.17 -12.77
CA TYR A 230 10.90 13.47 -13.35
C TYR A 230 10.51 14.57 -12.36
N ILE A 231 11.48 15.37 -11.97
CA ILE A 231 11.33 16.41 -10.95
C ILE A 231 11.77 17.74 -11.52
N CYS A 232 11.01 18.80 -11.29
CA CYS A 232 11.32 20.16 -11.65
C CYS A 232 11.34 21.08 -10.44
N ASP A 233 12.23 22.07 -10.44
CA ASP A 233 12.32 23.09 -9.39
C ASP A 233 11.06 23.94 -9.23
N CYS A 234 10.19 23.97 -10.24
CA CYS A 234 8.89 24.64 -10.16
C CYS A 234 7.84 23.86 -9.33
N GLY A 235 8.20 22.68 -8.79
CA GLY A 235 7.33 21.80 -8.02
C GLY A 235 6.59 20.74 -8.84
N PHE A 236 6.78 20.67 -10.17
CA PHE A 236 6.27 19.54 -10.96
C PHE A 236 7.05 18.28 -10.65
N ARG A 237 6.31 17.18 -10.39
CA ARG A 237 6.88 15.86 -10.07
C ARG A 237 5.96 14.78 -10.65
N ALA A 238 6.54 13.86 -11.41
CA ALA A 238 5.75 12.78 -12.04
C ALA A 238 6.59 11.50 -12.18
N ASN A 239 5.91 10.35 -12.12
CA ASN A 239 6.48 9.08 -12.53
C ASN A 239 6.55 9.03 -14.07
N LYS A 240 7.58 8.36 -14.60
CA LYS A 240 7.75 8.17 -16.05
C LYS A 240 6.54 7.52 -16.73
N GLU A 241 5.73 6.79 -15.99
CA GLU A 241 4.53 6.13 -16.51
C GLU A 241 3.47 7.10 -17.05
N LEU A 242 3.53 8.37 -16.66
CA LEU A 242 2.64 9.40 -17.21
C LEU A 242 3.15 9.87 -18.56
N GLU A 243 2.29 9.86 -19.58
CA GLU A 243 2.60 10.26 -20.95
C GLU A 243 3.15 11.70 -21.05
N GLU A 244 2.74 12.58 -20.14
CA GLU A 244 3.19 13.98 -20.07
C GLU A 244 4.71 14.12 -19.78
N THR A 245 5.38 13.04 -19.40
CA THR A 245 6.82 13.05 -19.03
C THR A 245 7.76 12.62 -20.15
N ASP A 246 7.25 12.28 -21.32
CA ASP A 246 8.07 11.79 -22.45
C ASP A 246 8.94 12.89 -23.09
N SER A 247 8.59 14.15 -22.83
CA SER A 247 9.41 15.29 -23.24
C SER A 247 10.38 15.66 -22.16
N SER A 248 11.60 15.52 -22.12
CA SER A 248 12.57 15.96 -21.08
C SER A 248 12.33 17.40 -20.54
N VAL A 249 11.22 18.03 -20.91
CA VAL A 249 10.82 19.41 -20.61
C VAL A 249 9.59 19.43 -19.71
N CYS A 250 9.65 20.23 -18.66
CA CYS A 250 8.56 20.37 -17.70
C CYS A 250 7.30 20.99 -18.37
N PRO A 251 6.14 20.33 -18.31
CA PRO A 251 4.92 20.84 -18.91
C PRO A 251 4.39 22.10 -18.19
N LYS A 252 4.82 22.32 -16.93
CA LYS A 252 4.37 23.46 -16.12
C LYS A 252 5.17 24.76 -16.40
N CYS A 253 6.49 24.65 -16.64
CA CYS A 253 7.33 25.84 -16.73
C CYS A 253 8.33 25.84 -17.91
N GLY A 254 8.35 24.81 -18.73
CA GLY A 254 9.23 24.70 -19.91
C GLY A 254 10.72 24.44 -19.60
N LYS A 255 11.14 24.29 -18.34
CA LYS A 255 12.51 23.96 -17.97
C LYS A 255 12.79 22.47 -18.14
N GLN A 256 14.07 22.11 -18.24
CA GLN A 256 14.50 20.71 -18.29
C GLN A 256 14.15 19.99 -16.99
N LEU A 257 13.62 18.77 -17.11
CA LEU A 257 13.29 17.89 -15.99
C LEU A 257 14.54 17.16 -15.48
N ASN A 258 14.70 17.11 -14.16
CA ASN A 258 15.69 16.28 -13.51
C ASN A 258 15.16 14.84 -13.41
N LYS A 259 15.95 13.89 -13.91
CA LYS A 259 15.63 12.46 -13.86
C LYS A 259 16.31 11.82 -12.66
N VAL A 260 15.53 11.23 -11.75
CA VAL A 260 16.04 10.52 -10.56
C VAL A 260 15.41 9.14 -10.45
N ARG A 261 16.01 8.28 -9.60
CA ARG A 261 15.44 6.96 -9.27
C ARG A 261 14.71 7.03 -7.95
N GLY A 262 13.60 6.28 -7.82
CA GLY A 262 12.78 6.21 -6.63
C GLY A 262 12.38 4.78 -6.27
N ILE A 263 12.13 4.58 -4.97
CA ILE A 263 11.49 3.38 -4.41
C ILE A 263 10.10 3.80 -3.96
N GLU A 264 9.06 3.26 -4.58
CA GLU A 264 7.67 3.45 -4.14
C GLU A 264 7.47 2.83 -2.75
N ILE A 265 7.18 3.65 -1.75
CA ILE A 265 6.92 3.22 -0.37
C ILE A 265 5.45 3.34 0.02
N GLY A 266 4.68 4.14 -0.69
CA GLY A 266 3.25 4.29 -0.51
C GLY A 266 2.58 4.83 -1.76
N ASN A 267 1.27 4.58 -1.87
CA ASN A 267 0.46 5.06 -2.97
C ASN A 267 -0.95 5.39 -2.49
N ILE A 268 -1.54 6.45 -3.02
CA ILE A 268 -2.88 6.91 -2.67
C ILE A 268 -3.68 7.24 -3.93
N PHE A 269 -4.97 6.88 -3.92
CA PHE A 269 -5.85 6.99 -5.09
C PHE A 269 -7.19 7.62 -4.74
N GLN A 270 -7.71 8.44 -5.64
CA GLN A 270 -9.11 8.81 -5.69
C GLN A 270 -9.83 7.86 -6.65
N LEU A 271 -10.51 6.85 -6.11
CA LEU A 271 -11.14 5.77 -6.89
C LEU A 271 -12.46 6.17 -7.56
N GLY A 272 -13.09 7.25 -7.06
CA GLY A 272 -14.46 7.61 -7.47
C GLY A 272 -15.47 6.55 -7.01
N THR A 273 -16.41 6.22 -7.86
CA THR A 273 -17.47 5.23 -7.60
C THR A 273 -17.18 3.86 -8.23
N LYS A 274 -15.99 3.63 -8.77
CA LYS A 274 -15.65 2.40 -9.54
C LYS A 274 -16.08 1.12 -8.82
N TYR A 275 -15.77 0.99 -7.54
CA TYR A 275 -16.07 -0.21 -6.77
C TYR A 275 -17.47 -0.16 -6.17
N SER A 276 -17.93 0.99 -5.67
CA SER A 276 -19.28 1.13 -5.15
C SER A 276 -20.33 0.91 -6.22
N ASP A 277 -20.12 1.37 -7.47
CA ASP A 277 -21.01 1.13 -8.59
C ASP A 277 -21.03 -0.36 -8.98
N SER A 278 -19.86 -0.93 -9.28
CA SER A 278 -19.75 -2.31 -9.77
C SER A 278 -20.27 -3.33 -8.78
N MET A 279 -20.12 -3.07 -7.47
CA MET A 279 -20.57 -3.94 -6.38
C MET A 279 -21.91 -3.51 -5.77
N ASN A 280 -22.62 -2.55 -6.38
CA ASN A 280 -23.91 -2.04 -5.92
C ASN A 280 -23.93 -1.64 -4.43
N LEU A 281 -22.85 -1.03 -3.94
CA LEU A 281 -22.82 -0.41 -2.62
C LEU A 281 -23.54 0.92 -2.65
N THR A 282 -24.66 1.06 -1.93
CA THR A 282 -25.45 2.27 -1.90
C THR A 282 -25.77 2.71 -0.46
N TYR A 283 -26.11 3.99 -0.30
CA TYR A 283 -26.60 4.57 0.94
C TYR A 283 -27.79 5.52 0.65
N THR A 284 -28.65 5.76 1.64
CA THR A 284 -29.71 6.75 1.53
C THR A 284 -29.14 8.14 1.78
N ALA A 285 -29.23 9.00 0.79
CA ALA A 285 -28.80 10.40 0.84
C ALA A 285 -29.81 11.29 1.59
N PRO A 286 -29.48 12.58 1.90
CA PRO A 286 -30.39 13.49 2.61
C PRO A 286 -31.74 13.72 1.92
N ASP A 287 -31.74 13.64 0.59
CA ASP A 287 -32.93 13.78 -0.28
C ASP A 287 -33.77 12.49 -0.35
N GLY A 288 -33.36 11.39 0.31
CA GLY A 288 -34.01 10.10 0.28
C GLY A 288 -33.63 9.22 -0.90
N GLU A 289 -32.80 9.70 -1.83
CA GLU A 289 -32.32 8.93 -2.97
C GLU A 289 -31.25 7.91 -2.54
N SER A 290 -31.15 6.83 -3.30
CA SER A 290 -30.07 5.85 -3.17
C SER A 290 -28.87 6.29 -4.01
N LYS A 291 -27.69 6.48 -3.37
CA LYS A 291 -26.46 6.96 -4.03
C LYS A 291 -25.28 6.05 -3.70
N HIS A 292 -24.31 5.98 -4.62
CA HIS A 292 -23.07 5.27 -4.40
C HIS A 292 -22.03 6.16 -3.70
N PRO A 293 -21.35 5.71 -2.63
CA PRO A 293 -20.29 6.49 -1.99
C PRO A 293 -19.08 6.61 -2.90
N ILE A 294 -18.41 7.74 -2.80
CA ILE A 294 -17.14 8.00 -3.48
C ILE A 294 -16.02 7.43 -2.61
N MET A 295 -15.09 6.70 -3.22
CA MET A 295 -14.06 5.95 -2.49
C MET A 295 -12.66 6.51 -2.75
N GLY A 296 -11.82 6.43 -1.71
CA GLY A 296 -10.38 6.58 -1.80
C GLY A 296 -9.67 5.35 -1.27
N CYS A 297 -8.46 5.04 -1.77
CA CYS A 297 -7.61 4.02 -1.18
C CYS A 297 -6.17 4.51 -0.98
N TYR A 298 -5.50 3.95 0.05
CA TYR A 298 -4.25 4.49 0.58
C TYR A 298 -3.36 3.35 1.05
N GLY A 299 -2.34 2.99 0.26
CA GLY A 299 -1.45 1.86 0.50
C GLY A 299 -0.06 2.26 1.01
N ILE A 300 0.52 1.46 1.92
CA ILE A 300 1.92 1.54 2.34
C ILE A 300 2.51 0.14 2.36
N GLY A 301 3.60 -0.07 1.64
CA GLY A 301 4.38 -1.30 1.72
C GLY A 301 5.26 -1.30 2.97
N VAL A 302 4.85 -2.01 4.02
CA VAL A 302 5.56 -2.01 5.31
C VAL A 302 6.99 -2.52 5.16
N GLY A 303 7.19 -3.56 4.36
CA GLY A 303 8.53 -4.10 4.10
C GLY A 303 9.44 -3.20 3.27
N ARG A 304 8.87 -2.26 2.50
CA ARG A 304 9.64 -1.26 1.76
C ARG A 304 10.06 -0.08 2.63
N THR A 305 9.23 0.27 3.62
CA THR A 305 9.49 1.31 4.61
C THR A 305 10.57 0.90 5.61
#